data_c0860b89baaaee384ad264a5a027af60
#
_entry.id   c0860b89baaaee384ad264a5a027af60
#
_cell.length_a   1.000
_cell.length_b   1.000
_cell.length_c   1.000
_cell.angle_alpha   90.00
_cell.angle_beta   90.00
_cell.angle_gamma   90.00
#
_symmetry.space_group_name_H-M   'P 1'
#
loop_
_entity.id
_entity.type
_entity.pdbx_description
1 polymer ?
#
loop_
_entity_poly.entity_id
_entity_poly.type
_entity_poly.pdbx_seq_one_letter_code
_entity_poly.pdbx_strand_id
1 'polypeptide(L)'
;MVGSSSPEGPLRFNQKLAHQRALSVASYLKEHLFIVDSLLQVSSKGVDWEDLKTLVARLENLPNRVEVMEVLEKDYGHNERLWRLKQINRRIPYRWLYKHVFPLLRCSRVIVSGELKPLPLKPEVLPDTLVIVTEEQVQPVVTDSVETQAPAIIETDVDASRNVYWALKTNALYDVALVPNVGVEVYLGRQWSVAGNWMHAWWSNRGKNNFWRIYGGDVEVRRWFGKKAAEKPLQGHHLGMYGQLVTYDFEFGGRGYLGDKWTYGVGVSYGYSLPLAKRLNMDFTLGLGYLGGEYKEYLPIEGHYVWQVTKRLHWWGPTKVEVSLVWLLGKQNTNPKKGGRP
;
A
#
# COMPACT_ATOMS: atom_id res chain seq x y z
N MET A 1 11.95 -27.63 11.25
CA MET A 1 11.96 -26.48 10.30
C MET A 1 13.35 -25.94 10.15
N VAL A 2 13.80 -25.67 8.93
CA VAL A 2 15.16 -25.24 8.65
C VAL A 2 15.10 -23.90 7.92
N GLY A 3 15.60 -22.84 8.54
CA GLY A 3 15.69 -21.52 7.91
C GLY A 3 16.99 -21.36 7.12
N SER A 4 16.92 -20.67 6.00
CA SER A 4 18.09 -20.34 5.16
C SER A 4 18.10 -18.88 4.74
N SER A 5 19.26 -18.39 4.35
CA SER A 5 19.50 -17.07 3.83
C SER A 5 20.41 -17.11 2.61
N SER A 6 20.30 -16.10 1.79
CA SER A 6 21.17 -15.89 0.65
C SER A 6 22.55 -15.36 1.07
N PRO A 7 23.60 -15.53 0.24
CA PRO A 7 24.97 -15.26 0.64
C PRO A 7 25.36 -13.80 0.73
N GLU A 8 24.56 -12.88 0.25
CA GLU A 8 24.86 -11.46 0.38
C GLU A 8 24.74 -10.95 1.83
N GLY A 9 25.66 -10.10 2.22
CA GLY A 9 25.69 -9.51 3.56
C GLY A 9 26.55 -10.29 4.57
N PRO A 10 26.63 -9.78 5.80
CA PRO A 10 27.47 -10.37 6.84
C PRO A 10 26.99 -11.75 7.30
N LEU A 11 27.91 -12.68 7.47
CA LEU A 11 27.58 -14.06 7.83
C LEU A 11 26.76 -14.15 9.14
N ARG A 12 27.19 -13.44 10.19
CA ARG A 12 26.47 -13.42 11.49
C ARG A 12 25.04 -12.94 11.36
N PHE A 13 24.82 -11.93 10.52
CA PHE A 13 23.49 -11.42 10.25
C PHE A 13 22.62 -12.44 9.53
N ASN A 14 23.16 -13.08 8.50
CA ASN A 14 22.47 -14.09 7.72
C ASN A 14 22.12 -15.33 8.58
N GLN A 15 22.97 -15.72 9.52
CA GLN A 15 22.69 -16.76 10.50
C GLN A 15 21.48 -16.41 11.36
N LYS A 16 21.46 -15.17 11.93
CA LYS A 16 20.33 -14.69 12.75
C LYS A 16 19.03 -14.61 11.94
N LEU A 17 19.11 -14.08 10.71
CA LEU A 17 17.96 -13.94 9.82
C LEU A 17 17.36 -15.28 9.43
N ALA A 18 18.20 -16.28 9.11
CA ALA A 18 17.76 -17.61 8.78
C ALA A 18 17.04 -18.27 9.99
N HIS A 19 17.60 -18.10 11.20
CA HIS A 19 16.97 -18.60 12.42
C HIS A 19 15.62 -17.94 12.69
N GLN A 20 15.54 -16.62 12.56
CA GLN A 20 14.28 -15.89 12.74
C GLN A 20 13.20 -16.31 11.74
N ARG A 21 13.57 -16.58 10.49
CA ARG A 21 12.63 -17.12 9.49
C ARG A 21 12.06 -18.48 9.91
N ALA A 22 12.91 -19.37 10.41
CA ALA A 22 12.45 -20.67 10.91
C ALA A 22 11.52 -20.52 12.12
N LEU A 23 11.84 -19.61 13.05
CA LEU A 23 10.99 -19.31 14.20
C LEU A 23 9.62 -18.72 13.78
N SER A 24 9.60 -17.83 12.79
CA SER A 24 8.34 -17.25 12.32
C SER A 24 7.42 -18.31 11.72
N VAL A 25 7.96 -19.26 10.97
CA VAL A 25 7.19 -20.40 10.45
C VAL A 25 6.71 -21.30 11.58
N ALA A 26 7.56 -21.55 12.59
CA ALA A 26 7.17 -22.34 13.76
C ALA A 26 6.00 -21.72 14.52
N SER A 27 6.07 -20.41 14.77
CA SER A 27 5.00 -19.67 15.43
C SER A 27 3.69 -19.72 14.62
N TYR A 28 3.78 -19.56 13.31
CA TYR A 28 2.62 -19.67 12.43
C TYR A 28 1.96 -21.05 12.49
N LEU A 29 2.76 -22.13 12.46
CA LEU A 29 2.25 -23.50 12.53
C LEU A 29 1.60 -23.81 13.88
N LYS A 30 2.15 -23.28 14.99
CA LYS A 30 1.53 -23.38 16.32
C LYS A 30 0.17 -22.69 16.35
N GLU A 31 0.12 -21.47 15.87
CA GLU A 31 -1.07 -20.62 15.95
C GLU A 31 -2.21 -21.12 15.07
N HIS A 32 -1.90 -21.61 13.86
CA HIS A 32 -2.91 -21.95 12.86
C HIS A 32 -3.19 -23.43 12.71
N LEU A 33 -2.21 -24.32 13.02
CA LEU A 33 -2.36 -25.77 12.91
C LEU A 33 -2.34 -26.47 14.26
N PHE A 34 -2.29 -25.72 15.37
CA PHE A 34 -2.29 -26.25 16.74
C PHE A 34 -1.22 -27.30 17.02
N ILE A 35 -0.07 -27.20 16.35
CA ILE A 35 1.03 -28.15 16.52
C ILE A 35 1.73 -27.84 17.84
N VAL A 36 1.88 -28.88 18.68
CA VAL A 36 2.54 -28.77 19.98
C VAL A 36 4.05 -28.56 19.84
N ASP A 37 4.65 -27.85 20.79
CA ASP A 37 6.08 -27.51 20.80
C ASP A 37 7.02 -28.70 20.69
N SER A 38 6.68 -29.82 21.33
CA SER A 38 7.49 -31.04 21.32
C SER A 38 7.68 -31.67 19.94
N LEU A 39 6.81 -31.34 18.97
CA LEU A 39 6.89 -31.81 17.61
C LEU A 39 7.64 -30.84 16.68
N LEU A 40 8.00 -29.64 17.16
CA LEU A 40 8.60 -28.60 16.37
C LEU A 40 10.10 -28.49 16.63
N GLN A 41 10.91 -28.95 15.69
CA GLN A 41 12.35 -28.71 15.72
C GLN A 41 12.68 -27.52 14.81
N VAL A 42 13.31 -26.49 15.38
CA VAL A 42 13.72 -25.28 14.68
C VAL A 42 15.24 -25.27 14.55
N SER A 43 15.74 -25.21 13.33
CA SER A 43 17.17 -25.12 13.04
C SER A 43 17.43 -24.06 11.96
N SER A 44 18.69 -23.73 11.75
CA SER A 44 19.10 -22.73 10.79
C SER A 44 20.39 -23.15 10.12
N LYS A 45 20.43 -23.14 8.80
CA LYS A 45 21.65 -23.32 8.00
C LYS A 45 22.46 -22.04 7.83
N GLY A 46 21.86 -20.87 8.15
CA GLY A 46 22.46 -19.60 7.82
C GLY A 46 22.50 -19.40 6.31
N VAL A 47 23.68 -19.15 5.74
CA VAL A 47 23.88 -19.09 4.29
C VAL A 47 23.96 -20.50 3.71
N ASP A 48 23.02 -20.85 2.85
CA ASP A 48 22.94 -22.18 2.23
C ASP A 48 23.72 -22.21 0.90
N TRP A 49 25.03 -22.47 1.01
CA TRP A 49 25.91 -22.59 -0.15
C TRP A 49 25.68 -23.87 -0.96
N GLU A 50 25.25 -24.95 -0.32
CA GLU A 50 24.96 -26.22 -0.98
C GLU A 50 23.69 -26.11 -1.85
N ASP A 51 22.66 -25.46 -1.32
CA ASP A 51 21.48 -25.17 -2.13
C ASP A 51 21.80 -24.25 -3.32
N LEU A 52 22.64 -23.23 -3.10
CA LEU A 52 23.07 -22.37 -4.19
C LEU A 52 23.81 -23.18 -5.27
N LYS A 53 24.73 -24.06 -4.89
CA LYS A 53 25.46 -24.97 -5.79
C LYS A 53 24.50 -25.86 -6.58
N THR A 54 23.54 -26.47 -5.89
CA THR A 54 22.53 -27.33 -6.49
C THR A 54 21.63 -26.57 -7.49
N LEU A 55 21.24 -25.37 -7.16
CA LEU A 55 20.44 -24.51 -8.07
C LEU A 55 21.26 -24.12 -9.29
N VAL A 56 22.50 -23.66 -9.11
CA VAL A 56 23.38 -23.26 -10.22
C VAL A 56 23.70 -24.44 -11.16
N ALA A 57 23.84 -25.64 -10.62
CA ALA A 57 24.06 -26.85 -11.42
C ALA A 57 22.91 -27.16 -12.41
N ARG A 58 21.70 -26.74 -12.08
CA ARG A 58 20.49 -26.95 -12.90
C ARG A 58 20.20 -25.81 -13.88
N LEU A 59 20.92 -24.69 -13.76
CA LEU A 59 20.68 -23.51 -14.60
C LEU A 59 21.55 -23.54 -15.85
N GLU A 60 20.92 -23.54 -17.02
CA GLU A 60 21.60 -23.49 -18.30
C GLU A 60 21.95 -22.06 -18.74
N ASN A 61 21.12 -21.09 -18.34
CA ASN A 61 21.20 -19.70 -18.81
C ASN A 61 22.03 -18.77 -17.90
N LEU A 62 22.80 -19.29 -16.95
CA LEU A 62 23.65 -18.48 -16.08
C LEU A 62 24.89 -18.00 -16.85
N PRO A 63 25.17 -16.71 -16.94
CA PRO A 63 26.41 -16.19 -17.49
C PRO A 63 27.62 -16.71 -16.73
N ASN A 64 28.67 -17.12 -17.46
CA ASN A 64 29.91 -17.65 -16.87
C ASN A 64 29.68 -18.79 -15.87
N ARG A 65 28.77 -19.71 -16.18
CA ARG A 65 28.34 -20.78 -15.28
C ARG A 65 29.50 -21.64 -14.80
N VAL A 66 30.48 -21.95 -15.70
CA VAL A 66 31.63 -22.80 -15.38
C VAL A 66 32.47 -22.15 -14.27
N GLU A 67 32.84 -20.88 -14.42
CA GLU A 67 33.65 -20.15 -13.43
C GLU A 67 32.89 -19.98 -12.10
N VAL A 68 31.56 -19.80 -12.17
CA VAL A 68 30.72 -19.75 -10.95
C VAL A 68 30.75 -21.08 -10.24
N MET A 69 30.61 -22.21 -10.96
CA MET A 69 30.63 -23.54 -10.37
C MET A 69 32.01 -23.85 -9.76
N GLU A 70 33.12 -23.51 -10.41
CA GLU A 70 34.46 -23.65 -9.84
C GLU A 70 34.62 -22.94 -8.49
N VAL A 71 34.06 -21.74 -8.36
CA VAL A 71 34.09 -20.98 -7.09
C VAL A 71 33.21 -21.65 -6.02
N LEU A 72 32.08 -22.23 -6.41
CA LEU A 72 31.15 -22.90 -5.47
C LEU A 72 31.67 -24.29 -5.04
N GLU A 73 32.45 -24.98 -5.85
CA GLU A 73 33.02 -26.31 -5.56
C GLU A 73 34.21 -26.26 -4.64
N LYS A 74 35.01 -25.19 -4.69
CA LYS A 74 36.19 -25.02 -3.85
C LYS A 74 35.79 -24.69 -2.41
N ASP A 75 36.57 -25.20 -1.46
CA ASP A 75 36.34 -24.91 -0.04
C ASP A 75 36.90 -23.54 0.34
N TYR A 76 36.16 -22.51 -0.01
CA TYR A 76 36.45 -21.14 0.42
C TYR A 76 35.58 -20.72 1.59
N GLY A 77 36.14 -19.91 2.47
CA GLY A 77 35.35 -19.24 3.51
C GLY A 77 34.26 -18.31 2.91
N HIS A 78 33.22 -18.00 3.69
CA HIS A 78 32.08 -17.22 3.23
C HIS A 78 32.47 -15.92 2.51
N ASN A 79 33.33 -15.11 3.13
CA ASN A 79 33.72 -13.80 2.57
C ASN A 79 34.57 -13.95 1.30
N GLU A 80 35.45 -14.91 1.26
CA GLU A 80 36.31 -15.19 0.10
C GLU A 80 35.47 -15.69 -1.07
N ARG A 81 34.58 -16.65 -0.85
CA ARG A 81 33.68 -17.18 -1.88
C ARG A 81 32.82 -16.08 -2.46
N LEU A 82 32.26 -15.22 -1.61
CA LEU A 82 31.47 -14.07 -2.06
C LEU A 82 32.30 -13.05 -2.84
N TRP A 83 33.52 -12.78 -2.42
CA TRP A 83 34.44 -11.89 -3.12
C TRP A 83 34.80 -12.45 -4.51
N ARG A 84 35.15 -13.74 -4.61
CA ARG A 84 35.48 -14.40 -5.88
C ARG A 84 34.32 -14.38 -6.86
N LEU A 85 33.10 -14.68 -6.42
CA LEU A 85 31.91 -14.56 -7.25
C LEU A 85 31.70 -13.15 -7.81
N LYS A 86 32.04 -12.13 -7.04
CA LYS A 86 31.96 -10.72 -7.47
C LYS A 86 33.06 -10.33 -8.46
N GLN A 87 34.17 -11.09 -8.57
CA GLN A 87 35.24 -10.80 -9.51
C GLN A 87 34.99 -11.38 -10.91
N ILE A 88 34.14 -12.37 -11.04
CA ILE A 88 33.83 -13.01 -12.32
C ILE A 88 33.19 -11.99 -13.26
N ASN A 89 33.79 -11.79 -14.44
CA ASN A 89 33.27 -11.00 -15.56
C ASN A 89 32.53 -9.71 -15.12
N ARG A 90 33.27 -8.79 -14.44
CA ARG A 90 32.72 -7.50 -13.98
C ARG A 90 31.39 -7.61 -13.17
N ARG A 91 31.24 -8.65 -12.39
CA ARG A 91 30.05 -8.97 -11.56
C ARG A 91 28.79 -9.35 -12.36
N ILE A 92 28.88 -9.65 -13.65
CA ILE A 92 27.69 -10.02 -14.45
C ILE A 92 27.00 -11.25 -13.87
N PRO A 93 27.67 -12.41 -13.65
CA PRO A 93 27.02 -13.59 -13.08
C PRO A 93 26.55 -13.35 -11.65
N TYR A 94 27.27 -12.59 -10.83
CA TYR A 94 26.85 -12.26 -9.49
C TYR A 94 25.53 -11.45 -9.47
N ARG A 95 25.38 -10.44 -10.34
CA ARG A 95 24.14 -9.67 -10.48
C ARG A 95 22.98 -10.53 -10.95
N TRP A 96 23.27 -11.45 -11.85
CA TRP A 96 22.27 -12.40 -12.34
C TRP A 96 21.81 -13.34 -11.23
N LEU A 97 22.74 -13.93 -10.46
CA LEU A 97 22.42 -14.74 -9.26
C LEU A 97 21.63 -13.96 -8.22
N TYR A 98 22.04 -12.72 -7.97
CA TYR A 98 21.35 -11.84 -7.02
C TYR A 98 19.88 -11.62 -7.39
N LYS A 99 19.59 -11.47 -8.68
CA LYS A 99 18.23 -11.21 -9.18
C LYS A 99 17.38 -12.48 -9.27
N HIS A 100 17.96 -13.60 -9.69
CA HIS A 100 17.19 -14.78 -10.08
C HIS A 100 17.31 -15.98 -9.12
N VAL A 101 18.40 -16.10 -8.38
CA VAL A 101 18.66 -17.27 -7.53
C VAL A 101 18.65 -16.95 -6.05
N PHE A 102 19.27 -15.87 -5.62
CA PHE A 102 19.33 -15.52 -4.19
C PHE A 102 17.97 -15.35 -3.53
N PRO A 103 16.91 -14.84 -4.19
CA PRO A 103 15.58 -14.84 -3.62
C PRO A 103 15.04 -16.22 -3.24
N LEU A 104 15.41 -17.26 -3.99
CA LEU A 104 14.99 -18.64 -3.74
C LEU A 104 15.65 -19.25 -2.50
N LEU A 105 16.81 -18.74 -2.10
CA LEU A 105 17.53 -19.18 -0.89
C LEU A 105 16.99 -18.51 0.38
N ARG A 106 16.17 -17.48 0.28
CA ARG A 106 15.59 -16.74 1.39
C ARG A 106 14.30 -17.41 1.86
N CYS A 107 14.38 -18.63 2.34
CA CYS A 107 13.21 -19.44 2.67
C CYS A 107 13.35 -20.15 4.02
N SER A 108 12.25 -20.72 4.48
CA SER A 108 12.22 -21.73 5.53
C SER A 108 11.59 -22.98 4.97
N ARG A 109 12.25 -24.13 5.17
CA ARG A 109 11.73 -25.44 4.77
C ARG A 109 11.08 -26.12 5.96
N VAL A 110 9.88 -26.62 5.74
CA VAL A 110 9.21 -27.50 6.69
C VAL A 110 9.46 -28.93 6.23
N ILE A 111 10.13 -29.70 7.06
CA ILE A 111 10.35 -31.13 6.84
C ILE A 111 9.43 -31.84 7.83
N VAL A 112 8.50 -32.61 7.32
CA VAL A 112 7.60 -33.44 8.12
C VAL A 112 8.12 -34.87 8.07
N SER A 113 8.43 -35.44 9.23
CA SER A 113 8.80 -36.85 9.37
C SER A 113 7.83 -37.49 10.31
N GLY A 114 7.31 -38.66 9.96
CA GLY A 114 6.35 -39.41 10.76
C GLY A 114 5.88 -40.67 10.06
N GLU A 115 5.31 -41.58 10.81
CA GLU A 115 4.62 -42.72 10.26
C GLU A 115 3.21 -42.34 9.84
N LEU A 116 2.86 -42.57 8.60
CA LEU A 116 1.48 -42.42 8.12
C LEU A 116 0.66 -43.59 8.70
N LYS A 117 -0.10 -43.34 9.76
CA LYS A 117 -1.17 -44.25 10.12
C LYS A 117 -2.27 -44.13 9.09
N PRO A 118 -2.66 -45.24 8.40
CA PRO A 118 -3.79 -45.19 7.49
C PRO A 118 -5.01 -44.71 8.29
N LEU A 119 -5.55 -43.56 7.89
CA LEU A 119 -6.86 -43.13 8.38
C LEU A 119 -7.86 -44.25 7.99
N PRO A 120 -8.69 -44.76 8.93
CA PRO A 120 -9.78 -45.63 8.56
C PRO A 120 -10.66 -44.83 7.58
N LEU A 121 -10.65 -45.26 6.34
CA LEU A 121 -11.57 -44.73 5.31
C LEU A 121 -12.97 -44.99 5.88
N LYS A 122 -13.61 -43.99 6.46
CA LYS A 122 -15.06 -43.98 6.58
C LYS A 122 -15.58 -44.15 5.14
N PRO A 123 -16.36 -45.18 4.86
CA PRO A 123 -17.01 -45.27 3.56
C PRO A 123 -17.87 -43.99 3.44
N GLU A 124 -17.44 -43.09 2.59
CA GLU A 124 -18.23 -41.96 2.17
C GLU A 124 -19.37 -42.58 1.39
N VAL A 125 -20.53 -42.62 2.01
CA VAL A 125 -21.78 -42.98 1.31
C VAL A 125 -21.98 -41.83 0.31
N LEU A 126 -21.53 -42.09 -0.90
CA LEU A 126 -21.90 -41.26 -2.06
C LEU A 126 -23.42 -41.25 -2.10
N PRO A 127 -24.08 -40.11 -2.09
CA PRO A 127 -25.51 -40.08 -2.40
C PRO A 127 -25.66 -40.51 -3.85
N ASP A 128 -26.21 -41.70 -4.03
CA ASP A 128 -26.76 -42.14 -5.30
C ASP A 128 -27.90 -41.21 -5.69
N THR A 129 -27.55 -40.17 -6.43
CA THR A 129 -28.47 -39.52 -7.34
C THR A 129 -27.73 -38.40 -8.09
N LEU A 130 -27.03 -38.76 -9.14
CA LEU A 130 -26.82 -37.82 -10.23
C LEU A 130 -28.16 -37.67 -10.96
N VAL A 131 -28.95 -36.70 -10.56
CA VAL A 131 -30.07 -36.21 -11.38
C VAL A 131 -29.43 -35.42 -12.51
N ILE A 132 -29.38 -36.07 -13.65
CA ILE A 132 -29.14 -35.40 -14.94
C ILE A 132 -30.37 -34.53 -15.18
N VAL A 133 -30.28 -33.22 -14.90
CA VAL A 133 -31.28 -32.27 -15.34
C VAL A 133 -31.07 -32.08 -16.85
N THR A 134 -31.86 -32.77 -17.63
CA THR A 134 -32.01 -32.51 -19.05
C THR A 134 -32.57 -31.10 -19.20
N GLU A 135 -31.94 -30.28 -20.03
CA GLU A 135 -32.45 -28.97 -20.43
C GLU A 135 -33.85 -29.11 -21.02
N GLU A 136 -34.86 -28.81 -20.20
CA GLU A 136 -36.22 -28.65 -20.68
C GLU A 136 -36.37 -27.19 -21.12
N GLN A 137 -36.68 -27.04 -22.39
CA GLN A 137 -36.93 -25.78 -23.06
C GLN A 137 -37.97 -24.97 -22.30
N VAL A 138 -37.55 -23.86 -21.70
CA VAL A 138 -38.47 -22.86 -21.14
C VAL A 138 -39.09 -22.10 -22.31
N GLN A 139 -40.34 -22.38 -22.60
CA GLN A 139 -41.16 -21.57 -23.49
C GLN A 139 -41.32 -20.17 -22.90
N PRO A 140 -41.31 -19.11 -23.72
CA PRO A 140 -41.49 -17.75 -23.22
C PRO A 140 -42.94 -17.58 -22.74
N VAL A 141 -43.10 -17.33 -21.46
CA VAL A 141 -44.37 -16.88 -20.89
C VAL A 141 -44.60 -15.46 -21.42
N VAL A 142 -45.63 -15.33 -22.22
CA VAL A 142 -46.18 -14.03 -22.63
C VAL A 142 -46.77 -13.37 -21.38
N THR A 143 -46.07 -12.42 -20.86
CA THR A 143 -46.57 -11.58 -19.77
C THR A 143 -47.32 -10.42 -20.37
N ASP A 144 -48.63 -10.37 -20.08
CA ASP A 144 -49.50 -9.26 -20.41
C ASP A 144 -48.89 -7.93 -20.04
N SER A 145 -48.95 -7.02 -21.01
CA SER A 145 -48.53 -5.64 -20.89
C SER A 145 -49.39 -4.91 -19.85
N VAL A 146 -48.93 -4.83 -18.64
CA VAL A 146 -49.43 -3.80 -17.71
C VAL A 146 -48.81 -2.48 -18.16
N GLU A 147 -49.65 -1.67 -18.77
CA GLU A 147 -49.36 -0.30 -19.14
C GLU A 147 -49.11 0.53 -17.87
N THR A 148 -47.85 0.53 -17.38
CA THR A 148 -47.44 1.43 -16.32
C THR A 148 -47.28 2.80 -16.97
N GLN A 149 -48.25 3.67 -16.72
CA GLN A 149 -48.14 5.08 -17.04
C GLN A 149 -46.83 5.61 -16.45
N ALA A 150 -45.92 5.99 -17.32
CA ALA A 150 -44.72 6.70 -16.95
C ALA A 150 -45.12 7.96 -16.14
N PRO A 151 -44.50 8.20 -14.99
CA PRO A 151 -44.72 9.45 -14.29
C PRO A 151 -44.32 10.58 -15.22
N ALA A 152 -45.21 11.56 -15.38
CA ALA A 152 -44.99 12.75 -16.16
C ALA A 152 -43.60 13.30 -15.84
N ILE A 153 -42.74 13.31 -16.85
CA ILE A 153 -41.46 14.04 -16.79
C ILE A 153 -41.89 15.49 -16.65
N ILE A 154 -41.76 16.00 -15.42
CA ILE A 154 -41.76 17.44 -15.22
C ILE A 154 -40.52 17.92 -15.97
N GLU A 155 -40.70 18.44 -17.17
CA GLU A 155 -39.71 19.25 -17.84
C GLU A 155 -39.47 20.47 -16.94
N THR A 156 -38.59 20.28 -15.97
CA THR A 156 -37.94 21.43 -15.36
C THR A 156 -37.07 22.00 -16.46
N ASP A 157 -37.42 23.19 -16.93
CA ASP A 157 -36.55 24.05 -17.72
C ASP A 157 -35.16 24.04 -17.12
N VAL A 158 -34.30 23.18 -17.66
CA VAL A 158 -32.87 23.16 -17.34
C VAL A 158 -32.30 24.37 -18.09
N ASP A 159 -32.35 25.52 -17.41
CA ASP A 159 -31.62 26.71 -17.83
C ASP A 159 -30.14 26.28 -18.05
N ALA A 160 -29.76 26.19 -19.30
CA ALA A 160 -28.52 25.52 -19.78
C ALA A 160 -27.26 26.37 -19.50
N SER A 161 -27.29 27.26 -18.52
CA SER A 161 -26.13 28.00 -18.03
C SER A 161 -25.79 27.67 -16.58
N ARG A 162 -25.67 26.40 -16.24
CA ARG A 162 -25.07 26.04 -14.92
C ARG A 162 -23.63 26.53 -14.89
N ASN A 163 -23.41 27.66 -14.20
CA ASN A 163 -22.06 28.09 -13.89
C ASN A 163 -21.36 27.02 -13.07
N VAL A 164 -20.40 26.33 -13.68
CA VAL A 164 -19.61 25.33 -12.95
C VAL A 164 -18.60 26.08 -12.08
N TYR A 165 -18.74 25.94 -10.77
CA TYR A 165 -17.80 26.49 -9.80
C TYR A 165 -16.82 25.38 -9.39
N TRP A 166 -15.55 25.59 -9.65
CA TRP A 166 -14.48 24.69 -9.27
C TRP A 166 -13.25 25.46 -8.79
N ALA A 167 -12.38 24.79 -8.10
CA ALA A 167 -11.19 25.38 -7.55
C ALA A 167 -10.00 24.40 -7.63
N LEU A 168 -8.80 24.96 -7.79
CA LEU A 168 -7.54 24.27 -7.54
C LEU A 168 -7.10 24.56 -6.12
N LYS A 169 -6.48 23.57 -5.48
CA LYS A 169 -6.03 23.63 -4.08
C LYS A 169 -4.58 23.18 -3.96
N THR A 170 -3.84 23.79 -3.04
CA THR A 170 -2.60 23.24 -2.50
C THR A 170 -2.62 23.39 -0.99
N ASN A 171 -2.16 22.37 -0.27
CA ASN A 171 -2.07 22.40 1.19
C ASN A 171 -0.70 22.95 1.60
N ALA A 172 -0.67 24.17 2.10
CA ALA A 172 0.55 24.84 2.50
C ALA A 172 1.32 24.12 3.61
N LEU A 173 0.66 23.32 4.46
CA LEU A 173 1.37 22.51 5.46
C LEU A 173 2.19 21.41 4.79
N TYR A 174 1.68 20.80 3.74
CA TYR A 174 2.40 19.79 2.96
C TYR A 174 3.54 20.43 2.17
N ASP A 175 3.31 21.62 1.60
CA ASP A 175 4.35 22.35 0.87
C ASP A 175 5.53 22.72 1.78
N VAL A 176 5.27 23.18 3.01
CA VAL A 176 6.30 23.43 4.04
C VAL A 176 7.01 22.14 4.45
N ALA A 177 6.30 21.01 4.49
CA ALA A 177 6.88 19.68 4.74
C ALA A 177 7.59 19.09 3.52
N LEU A 178 7.78 19.86 2.44
CA LEU A 178 8.36 19.40 1.16
C LEU A 178 7.60 18.23 0.52
N VAL A 179 6.28 18.23 0.67
CA VAL A 179 5.38 17.27 0.04
C VAL A 179 4.51 17.99 -1.01
N PRO A 180 4.97 18.10 -2.26
CA PRO A 180 4.19 18.65 -3.35
C PRO A 180 2.81 17.99 -3.42
N ASN A 181 1.77 18.84 -3.55
CA ASN A 181 0.40 18.36 -3.54
C ASN A 181 -0.48 19.25 -4.44
N VAL A 182 -1.55 18.66 -4.92
CA VAL A 182 -2.54 19.34 -5.72
C VAL A 182 -3.92 18.76 -5.43
N GLY A 183 -4.90 19.65 -5.32
CA GLY A 183 -6.29 19.26 -5.15
C GLY A 183 -7.20 19.97 -6.13
N VAL A 184 -8.33 19.35 -6.41
CA VAL A 184 -9.43 19.92 -7.19
C VAL A 184 -10.70 19.82 -6.39
N GLU A 185 -11.47 20.90 -6.33
CA GLU A 185 -12.78 20.89 -5.69
C GLU A 185 -13.83 21.39 -6.67
N VAL A 186 -14.93 20.64 -6.79
CA VAL A 186 -16.06 20.96 -7.68
C VAL A 186 -17.31 21.17 -6.83
N TYR A 187 -17.94 22.33 -7.02
CA TYR A 187 -19.22 22.64 -6.37
C TYR A 187 -20.36 22.06 -7.19
N LEU A 188 -21.17 21.20 -6.55
CA LEU A 188 -22.27 20.47 -7.18
C LEU A 188 -23.62 21.22 -7.12
N GLY A 189 -23.65 22.36 -6.43
CA GLY A 189 -24.89 23.06 -6.13
C GLY A 189 -25.48 22.69 -4.78
N ARG A 190 -26.50 23.43 -4.36
CA ARG A 190 -27.21 23.19 -3.08
C ARG A 190 -26.29 23.08 -1.87
N GLN A 191 -25.18 23.83 -1.86
CA GLN A 191 -24.14 23.82 -0.81
C GLN A 191 -23.38 22.49 -0.66
N TRP A 192 -23.27 21.69 -1.70
CA TRP A 192 -22.44 20.50 -1.73
C TRP A 192 -21.24 20.68 -2.67
N SER A 193 -20.11 20.13 -2.27
CA SER A 193 -18.93 20.00 -3.13
C SER A 193 -18.26 18.65 -2.95
N VAL A 194 -17.45 18.28 -3.93
CA VAL A 194 -16.54 17.12 -3.87
C VAL A 194 -15.14 17.64 -4.12
N ALA A 195 -14.21 17.28 -3.24
CA ALA A 195 -12.80 17.59 -3.34
C ALA A 195 -12.00 16.29 -3.50
N GLY A 196 -10.98 16.33 -4.35
CA GLY A 196 -9.98 15.28 -4.48
C GLY A 196 -8.60 15.90 -4.35
N ASN A 197 -7.74 15.33 -3.52
CA ASN A 197 -6.38 15.78 -3.29
C ASN A 197 -5.41 14.65 -3.61
N TRP A 198 -4.26 15.01 -4.18
CA TRP A 198 -3.15 14.10 -4.43
C TRP A 198 -1.85 14.71 -3.94
N MET A 199 -0.99 13.90 -3.30
CA MET A 199 0.32 14.29 -2.82
C MET A 199 1.38 13.29 -3.26
N HIS A 200 2.58 13.80 -3.54
CA HIS A 200 3.72 12.98 -3.93
C HIS A 200 5.03 13.60 -3.49
N ALA A 201 5.77 12.92 -2.63
CA ALA A 201 7.14 13.25 -2.29
C ALA A 201 8.01 12.01 -2.40
N TRP A 202 9.21 12.16 -2.94
CA TRP A 202 10.15 11.05 -3.13
C TRP A 202 11.58 11.51 -2.91
N TRP A 203 11.84 12.01 -1.71
CA TRP A 203 13.16 12.52 -1.35
C TRP A 203 13.98 11.44 -0.66
N SER A 204 15.25 11.30 -1.06
CA SER A 204 16.15 10.32 -0.46
C SER A 204 17.59 10.80 -0.46
N ASN A 205 18.27 10.61 0.67
CA ASN A 205 19.72 10.76 0.80
C ASN A 205 20.30 9.45 1.36
N ARG A 206 20.72 8.57 0.46
CA ARG A 206 21.25 7.25 0.80
C ARG A 206 22.50 7.31 1.66
N GLY A 207 23.34 8.33 1.49
CA GLY A 207 24.57 8.48 2.27
C GLY A 207 24.33 8.80 3.76
N LYS A 208 23.17 9.37 4.09
CA LYS A 208 22.76 9.68 5.45
C LYS A 208 21.61 8.81 5.96
N ASN A 209 21.18 7.81 5.19
CA ASN A 209 20.00 6.98 5.46
C ASN A 209 18.77 7.82 5.79
N ASN A 210 18.49 8.83 4.96
CA ASN A 210 17.31 9.66 5.11
C ASN A 210 16.36 9.43 3.94
N PHE A 211 15.13 9.03 4.28
CA PHE A 211 14.02 8.91 3.34
C PHE A 211 12.85 9.73 3.83
N TRP A 212 12.30 10.52 2.92
CA TRP A 212 11.08 11.27 3.09
C TRP A 212 10.22 11.01 1.86
N ARG A 213 9.46 9.93 1.90
CA ARG A 213 8.67 9.44 0.79
C ARG A 213 7.24 9.25 1.24
N ILE A 214 6.34 9.86 0.52
CA ILE A 214 4.90 9.70 0.73
C ILE A 214 4.21 9.94 -0.61
N TYR A 215 3.25 9.10 -0.94
CA TYR A 215 2.33 9.38 -2.01
C TYR A 215 0.96 8.80 -1.69
N GLY A 216 -0.05 9.47 -2.19
CA GLY A 216 -1.42 9.08 -1.96
C GLY A 216 -2.36 10.25 -2.17
N GLY A 217 -3.58 10.09 -1.72
CA GLY A 217 -4.58 11.12 -1.85
C GLY A 217 -5.83 10.82 -1.04
N ASP A 218 -6.74 11.76 -1.10
CA ASP A 218 -8.05 11.63 -0.49
C ASP A 218 -9.16 12.15 -1.40
N VAL A 219 -10.34 11.67 -1.14
CA VAL A 219 -11.59 12.20 -1.71
C VAL A 219 -12.49 12.58 -0.54
N GLU A 220 -13.09 13.76 -0.63
CA GLU A 220 -13.93 14.33 0.41
C GLU A 220 -15.22 14.91 -0.19
N VAL A 221 -16.35 14.55 0.41
CA VAL A 221 -17.64 15.16 0.13
C VAL A 221 -17.92 16.17 1.22
N ARG A 222 -18.20 17.43 0.85
CA ARG A 222 -18.38 18.57 1.76
C ARG A 222 -19.80 19.15 1.68
N ARG A 223 -20.36 19.44 2.84
CA ARG A 223 -21.57 20.23 3.00
C ARG A 223 -21.22 21.58 3.56
N TRP A 224 -21.51 22.63 2.79
CA TRP A 224 -21.30 24.02 3.17
C TRP A 224 -22.49 24.58 3.92
N PHE A 225 -22.27 25.47 4.90
CA PHE A 225 -23.34 26.05 5.69
C PHE A 225 -22.97 27.44 6.24
N GLY A 226 -24.00 28.11 6.80
CA GLY A 226 -23.86 29.48 7.30
C GLY A 226 -24.11 30.55 6.22
N LYS A 227 -24.14 31.81 6.63
CA LYS A 227 -24.52 32.96 5.78
C LYS A 227 -23.61 33.06 4.54
N LYS A 228 -22.29 32.95 4.72
CA LYS A 228 -21.33 33.04 3.61
C LYS A 228 -21.50 31.95 2.56
N ALA A 229 -21.80 30.72 3.00
CA ALA A 229 -22.04 29.61 2.09
C ALA A 229 -23.35 29.74 1.31
N ALA A 230 -24.34 30.44 1.86
CA ALA A 230 -25.58 30.76 1.16
C ALA A 230 -25.37 31.85 0.10
N GLU A 231 -24.46 32.81 0.37
CA GLU A 231 -24.18 33.93 -0.54
C GLU A 231 -23.23 33.53 -1.69
N LYS A 232 -22.23 32.67 -1.40
CA LYS A 232 -21.18 32.30 -2.35
C LYS A 232 -20.76 30.85 -2.21
N PRO A 233 -20.57 30.11 -3.32
CA PRO A 233 -19.97 28.79 -3.32
C PRO A 233 -18.55 28.77 -2.74
N LEU A 234 -18.18 27.68 -2.10
CA LEU A 234 -16.82 27.40 -1.57
C LEU A 234 -16.34 28.45 -0.55
N GLN A 235 -17.25 29.03 0.24
CA GLN A 235 -16.95 29.98 1.31
C GLN A 235 -17.71 29.63 2.59
N GLY A 236 -17.11 30.01 3.73
CA GLY A 236 -17.72 29.82 5.05
C GLY A 236 -17.40 28.45 5.66
N HIS A 237 -18.29 27.97 6.49
CA HIS A 237 -18.14 26.72 7.20
C HIS A 237 -18.47 25.53 6.33
N HIS A 238 -17.75 24.44 6.51
CA HIS A 238 -18.10 23.17 5.88
C HIS A 238 -17.86 21.98 6.83
N LEU A 239 -18.68 20.96 6.68
CA LEU A 239 -18.49 19.62 7.23
C LEU A 239 -18.24 18.67 6.08
N GLY A 240 -17.29 17.75 6.24
CA GLY A 240 -16.95 16.79 5.22
C GLY A 240 -16.89 15.35 5.75
N MET A 241 -17.03 14.41 4.82
CA MET A 241 -16.68 13.02 5.01
C MET A 241 -15.61 12.68 3.98
N TYR A 242 -14.52 12.08 4.42
CA TYR A 242 -13.40 11.75 3.55
C TYR A 242 -12.95 10.31 3.67
N GLY A 243 -12.40 9.81 2.56
CA GLY A 243 -11.63 8.59 2.48
C GLY A 243 -10.25 8.89 1.91
N GLN A 244 -9.21 8.29 2.49
CA GLN A 244 -7.82 8.52 2.06
C GLN A 244 -7.06 7.22 1.92
N LEU A 245 -6.11 7.21 0.97
CA LEU A 245 -5.17 6.12 0.74
C LEU A 245 -3.77 6.70 0.63
N VAL A 246 -2.83 6.13 1.38
CA VAL A 246 -1.46 6.63 1.40
C VAL A 246 -0.46 5.48 1.53
N THR A 247 0.69 5.62 0.88
CA THR A 247 1.89 4.81 1.14
C THR A 247 3.03 5.73 1.55
N TYR A 248 3.94 5.23 2.37
CA TYR A 248 5.02 6.05 2.89
C TYR A 248 6.28 5.25 3.20
N ASP A 249 7.41 5.95 3.24
CA ASP A 249 8.70 5.43 3.68
C ASP A 249 9.48 6.56 4.36
N PHE A 250 9.52 6.51 5.68
CA PHE A 250 10.16 7.55 6.49
C PHE A 250 11.33 6.98 7.25
N GLU A 251 12.52 7.58 7.06
CA GLU A 251 13.73 7.26 7.80
C GLU A 251 14.59 8.52 7.98
N PHE A 252 15.08 8.72 9.17
CA PHE A 252 15.95 9.84 9.52
C PHE A 252 17.22 9.34 10.22
N GLY A 253 18.11 8.68 9.48
CA GLY A 253 19.40 8.19 9.95
C GLY A 253 19.36 7.00 10.91
N GLY A 254 18.19 6.44 11.19
CA GLY A 254 18.00 5.37 12.17
C GLY A 254 16.97 4.36 11.75
N ARG A 255 15.94 4.17 12.59
CA ARG A 255 14.84 3.25 12.27
C ARG A 255 13.93 3.86 11.19
N GLY A 256 13.69 3.09 10.14
CA GLY A 256 12.74 3.46 9.09
C GLY A 256 11.38 2.78 9.27
N TYR A 257 10.37 3.43 8.73
CA TYR A 257 8.97 3.02 8.76
C TYR A 257 8.43 2.99 7.34
N LEU A 258 8.18 1.79 6.81
CA LEU A 258 7.71 1.56 5.46
C LEU A 258 6.26 1.05 5.46
N GLY A 259 5.35 1.89 4.98
CA GLY A 259 3.98 1.50 4.63
C GLY A 259 3.90 1.15 3.15
N ASP A 260 4.44 0.00 2.75
CA ASP A 260 4.48 -0.46 1.35
C ASP A 260 3.13 -0.94 0.83
N LYS A 261 2.23 -1.33 1.70
CA LYS A 261 0.82 -1.54 1.42
C LYS A 261 0.03 -0.26 1.63
N TRP A 262 -1.09 -0.12 0.93
CA TRP A 262 -1.96 1.02 1.14
C TRP A 262 -2.47 1.12 2.56
N THR A 263 -2.10 2.19 3.25
CA THR A 263 -2.73 2.62 4.49
C THR A 263 -3.99 3.38 4.11
N TYR A 264 -5.12 2.95 4.65
CA TYR A 264 -6.43 3.55 4.40
C TYR A 264 -6.93 4.33 5.60
N GLY A 265 -7.66 5.40 5.33
CA GLY A 265 -8.28 6.20 6.36
C GLY A 265 -9.68 6.63 5.95
N VAL A 266 -10.54 6.77 6.94
CA VAL A 266 -11.88 7.31 6.80
C VAL A 266 -12.18 8.23 7.97
N GLY A 267 -12.90 9.31 7.73
CA GLY A 267 -13.20 10.26 8.81
C GLY A 267 -14.19 11.33 8.42
N VAL A 268 -14.42 12.20 9.41
CA VAL A 268 -15.21 13.41 9.26
C VAL A 268 -14.33 14.63 9.46
N SER A 269 -14.60 15.68 8.73
CA SER A 269 -13.84 16.93 8.78
C SER A 269 -14.75 18.11 9.09
N TYR A 270 -14.19 19.10 9.73
CA TYR A 270 -14.78 20.43 9.83
C TYR A 270 -13.77 21.46 9.36
N GLY A 271 -14.24 22.45 8.63
CA GLY A 271 -13.38 23.52 8.16
C GLY A 271 -14.07 24.83 7.93
N TYR A 272 -13.24 25.80 7.61
CA TYR A 272 -13.68 27.18 7.31
C TYR A 272 -12.85 27.78 6.18
N SER A 273 -13.54 28.22 5.13
CA SER A 273 -12.92 28.86 3.97
C SER A 273 -13.09 30.38 4.05
N LEU A 274 -11.95 31.07 4.09
CA LEU A 274 -11.85 32.52 4.20
C LEU A 274 -11.43 33.14 2.88
N PRO A 275 -12.15 34.11 2.30
CA PRO A 275 -11.73 34.83 1.11
C PRO A 275 -10.54 35.76 1.41
N LEU A 276 -9.42 35.56 0.69
CA LEU A 276 -8.21 36.38 0.79
C LEU A 276 -8.17 37.45 -0.31
N ALA A 277 -8.44 37.05 -1.55
CA ALA A 277 -8.37 37.92 -2.73
C ALA A 277 -9.48 37.55 -3.73
N LYS A 278 -9.58 38.31 -4.84
CA LYS A 278 -10.65 38.15 -5.82
C LYS A 278 -10.90 36.73 -6.27
N ARG A 279 -9.87 35.88 -6.37
CA ARG A 279 -9.95 34.50 -6.80
C ARG A 279 -9.18 33.55 -5.87
N LEU A 280 -8.89 33.96 -4.64
CA LEU A 280 -8.10 33.19 -3.70
C LEU A 280 -8.82 33.11 -2.38
N ASN A 281 -8.97 31.89 -1.87
CA ASN A 281 -9.43 31.61 -0.51
C ASN A 281 -8.31 30.89 0.27
N MET A 282 -8.38 30.95 1.58
CA MET A 282 -7.64 30.10 2.49
C MET A 282 -8.64 29.20 3.22
N ASP A 283 -8.40 27.91 3.17
CA ASP A 283 -9.26 26.87 3.75
C ASP A 283 -8.54 26.17 4.90
N PHE A 284 -9.13 26.21 6.07
CA PHE A 284 -8.64 25.53 7.26
C PHE A 284 -9.52 24.33 7.50
N THR A 285 -8.94 23.13 7.52
CA THR A 285 -9.70 21.90 7.73
C THR A 285 -9.01 21.01 8.75
N LEU A 286 -9.78 20.51 9.72
CA LEU A 286 -9.39 19.50 10.69
C LEU A 286 -10.30 18.29 10.54
N GLY A 287 -9.71 17.11 10.40
CA GLY A 287 -10.43 15.85 10.29
C GLY A 287 -10.05 14.87 11.38
N LEU A 288 -11.06 14.24 11.93
CA LEU A 288 -10.95 13.15 12.89
C LEU A 288 -11.46 11.87 12.24
N GLY A 289 -10.74 10.78 12.46
CA GLY A 289 -11.09 9.53 11.81
C GLY A 289 -10.29 8.34 12.28
N TYR A 290 -10.42 7.27 11.52
CA TYR A 290 -9.66 6.04 11.67
C TYR A 290 -8.63 5.92 10.57
N LEU A 291 -7.42 5.50 10.94
CA LEU A 291 -6.34 5.15 10.02
C LEU A 291 -5.89 3.72 10.29
N GLY A 292 -5.92 2.88 9.28
CA GLY A 292 -5.56 1.47 9.37
C GLY A 292 -4.64 1.03 8.24
N GLY A 293 -3.82 0.03 8.51
CA GLY A 293 -2.89 -0.53 7.53
C GLY A 293 -1.81 -1.38 8.16
N GLU A 294 -0.85 -1.77 7.34
CA GLU A 294 0.35 -2.48 7.80
C GLU A 294 1.58 -1.66 7.48
N TYR A 295 2.52 -1.61 8.41
CA TYR A 295 3.83 -1.01 8.17
C TYR A 295 4.95 -1.90 8.67
N LYS A 296 6.10 -1.75 8.04
CA LYS A 296 7.34 -2.47 8.37
C LYS A 296 8.32 -1.51 9.02
N GLU A 297 8.90 -1.95 10.12
CA GLU A 297 10.07 -1.27 10.70
C GLU A 297 11.33 -1.91 10.16
N TYR A 298 12.28 -1.09 9.76
CA TYR A 298 13.59 -1.54 9.29
C TYR A 298 14.73 -0.71 9.88
N LEU A 299 15.94 -1.25 9.83
CA LEU A 299 17.16 -0.57 10.27
C LEU A 299 18.19 -0.57 9.13
N PRO A 300 18.90 0.52 8.91
CA PRO A 300 20.06 0.56 8.03
C PRO A 300 21.24 -0.13 8.72
N ILE A 301 21.62 -1.30 8.25
CA ILE A 301 22.74 -2.08 8.76
C ILE A 301 23.70 -2.32 7.60
N GLU A 302 24.93 -1.80 7.71
CA GLU A 302 25.99 -1.98 6.72
C GLU A 302 25.55 -1.70 5.27
N GLY A 303 24.78 -0.61 5.07
CA GLY A 303 24.30 -0.20 3.75
C GLY A 303 23.08 -0.99 3.21
N HIS A 304 22.47 -1.83 4.04
CA HIS A 304 21.28 -2.60 3.71
C HIS A 304 20.12 -2.24 4.64
N TYR A 305 18.91 -2.18 4.10
CA TYR A 305 17.69 -1.95 4.88
C TYR A 305 17.14 -3.28 5.38
N VAL A 306 17.28 -3.52 6.66
CA VAL A 306 16.96 -4.79 7.29
C VAL A 306 15.62 -4.69 7.97
N TRP A 307 14.64 -5.39 7.44
CA TRP A 307 13.33 -5.54 8.06
C TRP A 307 13.45 -6.14 9.46
N GLN A 308 12.80 -5.52 10.43
CA GLN A 308 12.76 -5.94 11.82
C GLN A 308 11.43 -6.59 12.18
N VAL A 309 10.34 -5.92 11.90
CA VAL A 309 8.99 -6.36 12.28
C VAL A 309 7.94 -5.74 11.36
N THR A 310 6.86 -6.46 11.12
CA THR A 310 5.63 -5.90 10.55
C THR A 310 4.62 -5.66 11.66
N LYS A 311 4.05 -4.47 11.68
CA LYS A 311 3.02 -4.06 12.65
C LYS A 311 1.76 -3.63 11.94
N ARG A 312 0.63 -3.76 12.62
CA ARG A 312 -0.65 -3.21 12.18
C ARG A 312 -0.87 -1.84 12.81
N LEU A 313 -1.28 -0.90 11.98
CA LEU A 313 -1.67 0.44 12.41
C LEU A 313 -3.18 0.44 12.66
N HIS A 314 -3.57 0.84 13.86
CA HIS A 314 -4.94 1.14 14.26
C HIS A 314 -4.94 2.45 15.02
N TRP A 315 -5.22 3.54 14.33
CA TRP A 315 -5.19 4.87 14.90
C TRP A 315 -6.56 5.53 14.85
N TRP A 316 -7.03 6.02 15.98
CA TRP A 316 -8.21 6.86 16.10
C TRP A 316 -7.79 8.23 16.58
N GLY A 317 -8.15 9.28 15.86
CA GLY A 317 -7.78 10.64 16.22
C GLY A 317 -7.70 11.57 15.01
N PRO A 318 -6.89 12.63 15.08
CA PRO A 318 -6.64 13.51 13.95
C PRO A 318 -5.95 12.74 12.81
N THR A 319 -6.59 12.66 11.64
CA THR A 319 -6.08 11.97 10.45
C THR A 319 -6.01 12.88 9.23
N LYS A 320 -6.52 14.13 9.35
CA LYS A 320 -6.45 15.14 8.30
C LYS A 320 -6.28 16.53 8.90
N VAL A 321 -5.26 17.27 8.46
CA VAL A 321 -5.01 18.66 8.82
C VAL A 321 -4.63 19.41 7.55
N GLU A 322 -5.39 20.45 7.21
CA GLU A 322 -5.13 21.24 6.00
C GLU A 322 -5.16 22.74 6.30
N VAL A 323 -4.20 23.44 5.74
CA VAL A 323 -4.22 24.88 5.54
C VAL A 323 -4.01 25.10 4.04
N SER A 324 -5.11 25.15 3.30
CA SER A 324 -5.06 25.11 1.84
C SER A 324 -5.26 26.47 1.22
N LEU A 325 -4.44 26.79 0.24
CA LEU A 325 -4.69 27.88 -0.71
C LEU A 325 -5.62 27.35 -1.79
N VAL A 326 -6.74 28.04 -2.01
CA VAL A 326 -7.82 27.61 -2.89
C VAL A 326 -8.01 28.65 -3.97
N TRP A 327 -7.65 28.31 -5.21
CA TRP A 327 -7.79 29.18 -6.37
C TRP A 327 -9.12 28.92 -7.07
N LEU A 328 -10.02 29.91 -7.02
CA LEU A 328 -11.34 29.86 -7.60
C LEU A 328 -11.29 30.01 -9.12
N LEU A 329 -11.81 29.01 -9.85
CA LEU A 329 -11.84 28.95 -11.29
C LEU A 329 -13.30 28.92 -11.81
N GLY A 330 -13.50 29.39 -13.05
CA GLY A 330 -14.81 29.47 -13.67
C GLY A 330 -15.30 30.90 -13.80
N LYS A 331 -16.28 31.11 -14.72
CA LYS A 331 -16.95 32.40 -14.91
C LYS A 331 -17.75 32.72 -13.63
N GLN A 332 -17.63 33.97 -13.13
CA GLN A 332 -18.30 34.46 -11.92
C GLN A 332 -17.86 33.81 -10.58
N ASN A 333 -16.93 32.84 -10.55
CA ASN A 333 -16.37 32.30 -9.32
C ASN A 333 -15.31 33.24 -8.74
N THR A 334 -15.77 34.38 -8.20
CA THR A 334 -14.90 35.41 -7.63
C THR A 334 -15.46 35.93 -6.31
N ASN A 335 -14.57 36.27 -5.40
CA ASN A 335 -14.92 36.93 -4.15
C ASN A 335 -15.37 38.40 -4.36
N PRO A 336 -16.27 38.95 -3.54
CA PRO A 336 -16.58 40.36 -3.56
C PRO A 336 -15.35 41.19 -3.23
N LYS A 337 -15.20 42.35 -3.81
CA LYS A 337 -14.12 43.29 -3.47
C LYS A 337 -14.24 43.65 -1.99
N LYS A 338 -13.20 43.41 -1.20
CA LYS A 338 -13.08 43.89 0.17
C LYS A 338 -12.92 45.42 0.11
N GLY A 339 -13.93 46.18 0.55
CA GLY A 339 -13.82 47.63 0.75
C GLY A 339 -14.25 48.48 -0.42
N GLY A 340 -15.57 48.62 -0.60
CA GLY A 340 -16.19 49.87 -0.96
C GLY A 340 -17.08 50.24 0.20
N ARG A 341 -16.62 51.16 1.07
CA ARG A 341 -17.58 51.93 1.88
C ARG A 341 -18.49 52.69 0.90
N PRO A 342 -19.79 52.75 1.24
CA PRO A 342 -20.71 53.53 0.44
C PRO A 342 -20.32 55.00 0.39
#